data_5cd819a01548fd213277f4d772c23383
#
_entry.id   5cd819a01548fd213277f4d772c23383
#
_cell.length_a   1.000
_cell.length_b   1.000
_cell.length_c   1.000
_cell.angle_alpha   90.00
_cell.angle_beta   90.00
_cell.angle_gamma   90.00
#
_symmetry.space_group_name_H-M   'P 1'
#
loop_
_entity.id
_entity.type
_entity.pdbx_description
1 polymer ?
#
loop_
_entity_poly.entity_id
_entity_poly.type
_entity_poly.pdbx_seq_one_letter_code
_entity_poly.pdbx_strand_id
1 'polypeptide(L)'
;MRILVEAKNLYTGYNKIPVIKNANFKINTQDFVFLTGVSGSGKTTIIKSLYGEIPIIKGSLNVGGIELYKIKKSKLTYLRKYLGVVFQDYKLIPEWTILKNVMLPLLIIGIDKKNAQNKAIQLLDKVNLAHKLDKYPAELSGGEQQRAAIARAIIHDPVMILADEPISGLDEYSASLVMDLFIMANREKNITILIASHSLPQTFNIKYRQIHLEKGELYELS
;
A
#
# COMPACT_ATOMS: atom_id res chain seq x y z
N MET A 1 13.95 -2.02 16.71
CA MET A 1 12.96 -1.66 15.67
C MET A 1 12.53 -0.22 15.91
N ARG A 2 12.42 0.59 14.85
CA ARG A 2 12.01 2.00 14.94
C ARG A 2 10.52 2.11 14.60
N ILE A 3 9.77 2.92 15.34
CA ILE A 3 8.36 3.20 15.01
C ILE A 3 8.30 3.98 13.70
N LEU A 4 7.58 3.46 12.72
CA LEU A 4 7.32 4.09 11.42
C LEU A 4 5.97 4.79 11.40
N VAL A 5 4.94 4.17 11.98
CA VAL A 5 3.60 4.75 12.12
C VAL A 5 3.21 4.74 13.60
N GLU A 6 2.69 5.86 14.08
CA GLU A 6 2.09 5.97 15.42
C GLU A 6 0.79 6.74 15.35
N ALA A 7 -0.30 6.12 15.80
CA ALA A 7 -1.59 6.76 16.01
C ALA A 7 -1.90 6.85 17.49
N LYS A 8 -2.35 8.03 17.95
CA LYS A 8 -2.76 8.29 19.36
C LYS A 8 -4.11 8.98 19.37
N ASN A 9 -5.08 8.35 20.04
CA ASN A 9 -6.45 8.84 20.15
C ASN A 9 -6.98 9.36 18.81
N LEU A 10 -6.71 8.60 17.73
CA LEU A 10 -6.97 9.00 16.34
C LEU A 10 -8.47 8.94 16.03
N TYR A 11 -8.99 10.04 15.50
CA TYR A 11 -10.30 10.13 14.87
C TYR A 11 -10.12 10.59 13.42
N THR A 12 -10.61 9.80 12.48
CA THR A 12 -10.55 10.12 11.04
C THR A 12 -11.81 9.63 10.33
N GLY A 13 -12.20 10.29 9.25
CA GLY A 13 -13.42 10.00 8.51
C GLY A 13 -13.77 11.08 7.50
N TYR A 14 -15.00 11.06 7.02
CA TYR A 14 -15.49 11.91 5.93
C TYR A 14 -16.39 13.04 6.47
N ASN A 15 -16.31 14.23 5.89
CA ASN A 15 -17.16 15.36 6.22
C ASN A 15 -17.23 15.68 7.72
N LYS A 16 -16.08 15.54 8.43
CA LYS A 16 -15.96 15.67 9.88
C LYS A 16 -16.73 14.63 10.71
N ILE A 17 -17.30 13.60 10.06
CA ILE A 17 -17.95 12.47 10.73
C ILE A 17 -16.90 11.36 10.88
N PRO A 18 -16.53 10.96 12.12
CA PRO A 18 -15.51 9.96 12.32
C PRO A 18 -16.03 8.56 11.98
N VAL A 19 -15.31 7.87 11.10
CA VAL A 19 -15.45 6.43 10.83
C VAL A 19 -14.59 5.64 11.81
N ILE A 20 -13.38 6.14 12.04
CA ILE A 20 -12.43 5.61 13.02
C ILE A 20 -12.49 6.47 14.27
N LYS A 21 -12.55 5.82 15.44
CA LYS A 21 -12.74 6.48 16.73
C LYS A 21 -11.71 5.99 17.72
N ASN A 22 -11.00 6.94 18.34
CA ASN A 22 -10.04 6.70 19.43
C ASN A 22 -8.99 5.60 19.13
N ALA A 23 -8.58 5.48 17.85
CA ALA A 23 -7.64 4.45 17.45
C ALA A 23 -6.23 4.71 18.00
N ASN A 24 -5.62 3.65 18.54
CA ASN A 24 -4.26 3.67 19.06
C ASN A 24 -3.53 2.47 18.51
N PHE A 25 -2.49 2.69 17.68
CA PHE A 25 -1.68 1.61 17.13
C PHE A 25 -0.29 2.09 16.74
N LYS A 26 0.64 1.15 16.60
CA LYS A 26 2.00 1.38 16.13
C LYS A 26 2.37 0.35 15.08
N ILE A 27 3.11 0.79 14.06
CA ILE A 27 3.74 -0.07 13.07
C ILE A 27 5.24 0.28 13.06
N ASN A 28 6.08 -0.72 13.23
CA ASN A 28 7.52 -0.53 13.21
C ASN A 28 8.06 -0.68 11.78
N THR A 29 9.28 -0.22 11.57
CA THR A 29 10.01 -0.50 10.33
C THR A 29 10.13 -2.00 10.12
N GLN A 30 9.94 -2.44 8.86
CA GLN A 30 10.01 -3.84 8.43
C GLN A 30 8.89 -4.75 8.96
N ASP A 31 7.91 -4.23 9.72
CA ASP A 31 6.73 -5.01 10.07
C ASP A 31 5.98 -5.46 8.80
N PHE A 32 5.43 -6.67 8.86
CA PHE A 32 4.39 -7.14 7.96
C PHE A 32 3.08 -7.19 8.74
N VAL A 33 2.12 -6.34 8.37
CA VAL A 33 0.89 -6.14 9.15
C VAL A 33 -0.34 -6.39 8.29
N PHE A 34 -1.26 -7.20 8.81
CA PHE A 34 -2.62 -7.29 8.29
C PHE A 34 -3.57 -6.42 9.12
N LEU A 35 -4.28 -5.53 8.46
CA LEU A 35 -5.41 -4.80 8.99
C LEU A 35 -6.69 -5.55 8.60
N THR A 36 -7.25 -6.30 9.53
CA THR A 36 -8.42 -7.14 9.30
C THR A 36 -9.70 -6.51 9.85
N GLY A 37 -10.85 -7.00 9.40
CA GLY A 37 -12.17 -6.54 9.84
C GLY A 37 -13.21 -6.75 8.77
N VAL A 38 -14.49 -6.75 9.14
CA VAL A 38 -15.59 -6.93 8.21
C VAL A 38 -15.64 -5.85 7.13
N SER A 39 -16.31 -6.12 6.02
CA SER A 39 -16.54 -5.10 4.99
C SER A 39 -17.24 -3.87 5.60
N GLY A 40 -16.79 -2.67 5.23
CA GLY A 40 -17.32 -1.42 5.79
C GLY A 40 -16.83 -1.04 7.19
N SER A 41 -15.95 -1.81 7.83
CA SER A 41 -15.42 -1.48 9.18
C SER A 41 -14.55 -0.21 9.22
N GLY A 42 -14.02 0.25 8.06
CA GLY A 42 -13.17 1.44 7.98
C GLY A 42 -11.69 1.16 7.62
N LYS A 43 -11.33 -0.06 7.18
CA LYS A 43 -9.96 -0.41 6.76
C LYS A 43 -9.41 0.54 5.70
N THR A 44 -10.18 0.75 4.62
CA THR A 44 -9.86 1.74 3.57
C THR A 44 -9.68 3.15 4.13
N THR A 45 -10.46 3.53 5.16
CA THR A 45 -10.32 4.83 5.83
C THR A 45 -8.97 4.96 6.53
N ILE A 46 -8.50 3.91 7.21
CA ILE A 46 -7.15 3.88 7.81
C ILE A 46 -6.09 4.00 6.73
N ILE A 47 -6.14 3.16 5.67
CA ILE A 47 -5.19 3.20 4.56
C ILE A 47 -5.13 4.62 3.97
N LYS A 48 -6.28 5.22 3.65
CA LYS A 48 -6.38 6.57 3.06
C LYS A 48 -5.89 7.68 4.00
N SER A 49 -6.06 7.50 5.30
CA SER A 49 -5.54 8.46 6.28
C SER A 49 -4.02 8.43 6.34
N LEU A 50 -3.38 7.25 6.20
CA LEU A 50 -1.92 7.09 6.27
C LEU A 50 -1.18 7.81 5.14
N TYR A 51 -1.78 7.95 3.96
CA TYR A 51 -1.20 8.77 2.89
C TYR A 51 -1.91 10.13 2.71
N GLY A 52 -2.73 10.52 3.70
CA GLY A 52 -3.34 11.84 3.80
C GLY A 52 -4.37 12.16 2.72
N GLU A 53 -5.12 11.19 2.22
CA GLU A 53 -6.30 11.42 1.39
C GLU A 53 -7.50 11.80 2.25
N ILE A 54 -7.64 11.17 3.42
CA ILE A 54 -8.67 11.48 4.40
C ILE A 54 -8.04 12.28 5.55
N PRO A 55 -8.66 13.40 5.96
CA PRO A 55 -8.12 14.27 7.00
C PRO A 55 -8.26 13.65 8.39
N ILE A 56 -7.32 13.99 9.27
CA ILE A 56 -7.41 13.68 10.68
C ILE A 56 -8.36 14.70 11.34
N ILE A 57 -9.38 14.22 12.04
CA ILE A 57 -10.40 15.04 12.73
C ILE A 57 -9.88 15.42 14.11
N LYS A 58 -9.33 14.45 14.87
CA LYS A 58 -8.82 14.63 16.24
C LYS A 58 -7.74 13.59 16.53
N GLY A 59 -6.89 13.85 17.51
CA GLY A 59 -5.78 12.98 17.87
C GLY A 59 -4.54 13.26 17.03
N SER A 60 -3.65 12.28 16.92
CA SER A 60 -2.39 12.37 16.21
C SER A 60 -2.20 11.13 15.32
N LEU A 61 -1.65 11.35 14.13
CA LEU A 61 -1.20 10.30 13.22
C LEU A 61 0.16 10.71 12.65
N ASN A 62 1.22 10.05 13.10
CA ASN A 62 2.56 10.26 12.63
C ASN A 62 2.98 9.15 11.67
N VAL A 63 3.52 9.49 10.49
CA VAL A 63 4.04 8.55 9.50
C VAL A 63 5.45 8.99 9.10
N GLY A 64 6.45 8.17 9.40
CA GLY A 64 7.84 8.47 9.09
C GLY A 64 8.38 9.74 9.76
N GLY A 65 7.88 10.11 10.93
CA GLY A 65 8.22 11.34 11.63
C GLY A 65 7.42 12.57 11.18
N ILE A 66 6.45 12.41 10.28
CA ILE A 66 5.60 13.49 9.77
C ILE A 66 4.21 13.39 10.39
N GLU A 67 3.80 14.43 11.17
CA GLU A 67 2.45 14.53 11.73
C GLU A 67 1.44 14.92 10.64
N LEU A 68 0.35 14.13 10.51
CA LEU A 68 -0.67 14.33 9.48
C LEU A 68 -1.83 15.24 9.91
N TYR A 69 -2.00 15.49 11.21
CA TYR A 69 -3.01 16.43 11.68
C TYR A 69 -2.70 17.84 11.15
N LYS A 70 -3.60 18.39 10.33
CA LYS A 70 -3.45 19.72 9.67
C LYS A 70 -2.15 19.85 8.85
N ILE A 71 -1.70 18.75 8.22
CA ILE A 71 -0.49 18.74 7.41
C ILE A 71 -0.57 19.72 6.23
N LYS A 72 0.52 20.43 5.96
CA LYS A 72 0.65 21.29 4.76
C LYS A 72 0.77 20.44 3.49
N LYS A 73 0.16 20.90 2.37
CA LYS A 73 0.16 20.20 1.08
C LYS A 73 1.57 19.81 0.60
N SER A 74 2.56 20.70 0.76
CA SER A 74 3.95 20.43 0.39
C SER A 74 4.56 19.26 1.17
N LYS A 75 4.34 19.21 2.49
CA LYS A 75 4.80 18.08 3.33
C LYS A 75 4.08 16.79 2.98
N LEU A 76 2.79 16.85 2.64
CA LEU A 76 2.02 15.68 2.20
C LEU A 76 2.55 15.14 0.87
N THR A 77 2.84 16.02 -0.11
CA THR A 77 3.46 15.62 -1.38
C THR A 77 4.83 14.97 -1.14
N TYR A 78 5.62 15.51 -0.20
CA TYR A 78 6.90 14.92 0.18
C TYR A 78 6.72 13.52 0.76
N LEU A 79 5.82 13.35 1.75
CA LEU A 79 5.53 12.03 2.36
C LEU A 79 5.16 10.98 1.31
N ARG A 80 4.27 11.33 0.39
CA ARG A 80 3.77 10.40 -0.65
C ARG A 80 4.87 9.84 -1.56
N LYS A 81 5.99 10.53 -1.71
CA LYS A 81 7.15 10.02 -2.47
C LYS A 81 7.84 8.83 -1.81
N TYR A 82 7.61 8.61 -0.53
CA TYR A 82 8.19 7.51 0.25
C TYR A 82 7.20 6.39 0.54
N LEU A 83 5.97 6.49 0.02
CA LEU A 83 4.93 5.49 0.20
C LEU A 83 4.60 4.83 -1.13
N GLY A 84 4.48 3.51 -1.13
CA GLY A 84 3.85 2.75 -2.20
C GLY A 84 2.36 2.54 -1.84
N VAL A 85 1.45 2.77 -2.79
CA VAL A 85 0.02 2.52 -2.56
C VAL A 85 -0.49 1.56 -3.63
N VAL A 86 -1.12 0.49 -3.17
CA VAL A 86 -1.80 -0.50 -4.01
C VAL A 86 -3.29 -0.39 -3.74
N PHE A 87 -4.03 0.02 -4.76
CA PHE A 87 -5.47 0.26 -4.68
C PHE A 87 -6.26 -0.99 -5.06
N GLN A 88 -7.44 -1.15 -4.52
CA GLN A 88 -8.35 -2.25 -4.83
C GLN A 88 -8.70 -2.34 -6.33
N ASP A 89 -8.84 -1.20 -7.00
CA ASP A 89 -9.14 -1.07 -8.43
C ASP A 89 -7.89 -0.77 -9.28
N TYR A 90 -6.70 -1.20 -8.80
CA TYR A 90 -5.38 -1.08 -9.42
C TYR A 90 -4.92 0.36 -9.71
N LYS A 91 -5.80 1.26 -10.09
CA LYS A 91 -5.51 2.66 -10.48
C LYS A 91 -4.36 2.77 -11.48
N LEU A 92 -4.25 1.82 -12.40
CA LEU A 92 -3.36 1.96 -13.55
C LEU A 92 -3.92 3.04 -14.47
N ILE A 93 -3.02 3.80 -15.10
CA ILE A 93 -3.39 4.83 -16.07
C ILE A 93 -3.76 4.12 -17.38
N PRO A 94 -5.05 4.17 -17.81
CA PRO A 94 -5.53 3.35 -18.92
C PRO A 94 -4.84 3.66 -20.26
N GLU A 95 -4.48 4.93 -20.48
CA GLU A 95 -3.87 5.42 -21.72
C GLU A 95 -2.35 5.15 -21.79
N TRP A 96 -1.78 4.55 -20.75
CA TRP A 96 -0.36 4.27 -20.66
C TRP A 96 -0.07 2.78 -20.70
N THR A 97 1.02 2.42 -21.36
CA THR A 97 1.50 1.04 -21.33
C THR A 97 1.87 0.62 -19.90
N ILE A 98 1.96 -0.67 -19.66
CA ILE A 98 2.38 -1.23 -18.37
C ILE A 98 3.77 -0.72 -17.98
N LEU A 99 4.70 -0.67 -18.93
CA LEU A 99 6.03 -0.10 -18.70
C LEU A 99 5.95 1.36 -18.21
N LYS A 100 5.17 2.21 -18.88
CA LYS A 100 5.01 3.62 -18.48
C LYS A 100 4.35 3.76 -17.10
N ASN A 101 3.34 2.93 -16.81
CA ASN A 101 2.69 2.90 -15.50
C ASN A 101 3.70 2.61 -14.38
N VAL A 102 4.54 1.59 -14.56
CA VAL A 102 5.51 1.17 -13.56
C VAL A 102 6.67 2.17 -13.43
N MET A 103 7.07 2.83 -14.52
CA MET A 103 8.11 3.88 -14.49
C MET A 103 7.71 5.13 -13.71
N LEU A 104 6.42 5.43 -13.61
CA LEU A 104 5.92 6.72 -13.12
C LEU A 104 6.50 7.17 -11.78
N PRO A 105 6.56 6.33 -10.71
CA PRO A 105 7.12 6.76 -9.43
C PRO A 105 8.59 7.17 -9.52
N LEU A 106 9.39 6.50 -10.35
CA LEU A 106 10.80 6.85 -10.56
C LEU A 106 10.96 8.22 -11.21
N LEU A 107 10.11 8.53 -12.17
CA LEU A 107 10.10 9.85 -12.84
C LEU A 107 9.68 10.96 -11.86
N ILE A 108 8.70 10.69 -10.97
CA ILE A 108 8.24 11.63 -9.94
C ILE A 108 9.36 11.97 -8.93
N ILE A 109 10.23 11.01 -8.60
CA ILE A 109 11.35 11.26 -7.70
C ILE A 109 12.60 11.80 -8.40
N GLY A 110 12.54 12.01 -9.75
CA GLY A 110 13.60 12.65 -10.51
C GLY A 110 14.62 11.72 -11.15
N ILE A 111 14.35 10.42 -11.23
CA ILE A 111 15.19 9.47 -11.99
C ILE A 111 14.99 9.75 -13.50
N ASP A 112 16.07 9.81 -14.24
CA ASP A 112 16.02 10.00 -15.69
C ASP A 112 15.30 8.84 -16.40
N LYS A 113 14.74 9.14 -17.58
CA LYS A 113 13.87 8.20 -18.31
C LYS A 113 14.57 6.89 -18.66
N LYS A 114 15.84 6.90 -19.03
CA LYS A 114 16.59 5.68 -19.44
C LYS A 114 16.78 4.75 -18.24
N ASN A 115 17.20 5.29 -17.11
CA ASN A 115 17.40 4.52 -15.88
C ASN A 115 16.05 4.04 -15.31
N ALA A 116 15.00 4.86 -15.34
CA ALA A 116 13.65 4.47 -14.95
C ALA A 116 13.13 3.32 -15.81
N GLN A 117 13.33 3.37 -17.13
CA GLN A 117 12.94 2.31 -18.06
C GLN A 117 13.67 0.99 -17.77
N ASN A 118 15.00 1.03 -17.60
CA ASN A 118 15.77 -0.16 -17.32
C ASN A 118 15.33 -0.84 -16.00
N LYS A 119 15.14 -0.06 -14.93
CA LYS A 119 14.65 -0.57 -13.66
C LYS A 119 13.24 -1.16 -13.78
N ALA A 120 12.36 -0.52 -14.55
CA ALA A 120 10.98 -1.00 -14.73
C ALA A 120 10.96 -2.33 -15.53
N ILE A 121 11.77 -2.46 -16.58
CA ILE A 121 11.89 -3.72 -17.34
C ILE A 121 12.36 -4.87 -16.43
N GLN A 122 13.42 -4.63 -15.64
CA GLN A 122 13.94 -5.63 -14.70
C GLN A 122 12.90 -6.05 -13.63
N LEU A 123 12.13 -5.09 -13.12
CA LEU A 123 11.10 -5.42 -12.13
C LEU A 123 9.91 -6.13 -12.78
N LEU A 124 9.48 -5.71 -13.97
CA LEU A 124 8.40 -6.36 -14.72
C LEU A 124 8.75 -7.81 -15.11
N ASP A 125 10.02 -8.09 -15.38
CA ASP A 125 10.50 -9.46 -15.57
C ASP A 125 10.35 -10.29 -14.27
N LYS A 126 10.80 -9.75 -13.13
CA LYS A 126 10.67 -10.43 -11.82
C LYS A 126 9.22 -10.73 -11.41
N VAL A 127 8.25 -9.93 -11.87
CA VAL A 127 6.83 -10.14 -11.59
C VAL A 127 6.09 -10.89 -12.71
N ASN A 128 6.83 -11.55 -13.60
CA ASN A 128 6.31 -12.32 -14.75
C ASN A 128 5.43 -11.49 -15.70
N LEU A 129 5.85 -10.26 -16.00
CA LEU A 129 5.17 -9.34 -16.92
C LEU A 129 6.09 -8.81 -18.05
N ALA A 130 7.27 -9.42 -18.26
CA ALA A 130 8.20 -9.00 -19.33
C ALA A 130 7.55 -9.01 -20.72
N HIS A 131 6.63 -9.94 -20.98
CA HIS A 131 5.90 -10.07 -22.26
C HIS A 131 4.74 -9.06 -22.41
N LYS A 132 4.50 -8.20 -21.41
CA LYS A 132 3.39 -7.23 -21.36
C LYS A 132 3.85 -5.76 -21.31
N LEU A 133 5.12 -5.47 -21.53
CA LEU A 133 5.71 -4.12 -21.40
C LEU A 133 4.94 -3.07 -22.20
N ASP A 134 4.60 -3.37 -23.44
CA ASP A 134 3.93 -2.48 -24.40
C ASP A 134 2.40 -2.60 -24.39
N LYS A 135 1.86 -3.47 -23.54
CA LYS A 135 0.43 -3.67 -23.39
C LYS A 135 -0.19 -2.55 -22.52
N TYR A 136 -1.48 -2.31 -22.74
CA TYR A 136 -2.29 -1.39 -21.95
C TYR A 136 -3.06 -2.14 -20.86
N PRO A 137 -3.48 -1.49 -19.77
CA PRO A 137 -4.20 -2.14 -18.67
C PRO A 137 -5.39 -3.00 -19.13
N ALA A 138 -6.18 -2.54 -20.10
CA ALA A 138 -7.33 -3.27 -20.61
C ALA A 138 -7.01 -4.61 -21.32
N GLU A 139 -5.73 -4.81 -21.69
CA GLU A 139 -5.25 -6.04 -22.35
C GLU A 139 -4.72 -7.09 -21.33
N LEU A 140 -4.78 -6.79 -20.03
CA LEU A 140 -4.26 -7.63 -18.96
C LEU A 140 -5.42 -8.27 -18.17
N SER A 141 -5.19 -9.49 -17.68
CA SER A 141 -6.06 -10.10 -16.66
C SER A 141 -6.02 -9.33 -15.35
N GLY A 142 -7.00 -9.54 -14.46
CA GLY A 142 -7.03 -8.89 -13.14
C GLY A 142 -5.76 -9.16 -12.31
N GLY A 143 -5.28 -10.40 -12.30
CA GLY A 143 -4.03 -10.76 -11.62
C GLY A 143 -2.79 -10.10 -12.23
N GLU A 144 -2.73 -9.96 -13.56
CA GLU A 144 -1.65 -9.23 -14.24
C GLU A 144 -1.69 -7.73 -13.92
N GLN A 145 -2.89 -7.12 -13.93
CA GLN A 145 -3.07 -5.71 -13.52
C GLN A 145 -2.63 -5.48 -12.09
N GLN A 146 -2.99 -6.40 -11.19
CA GLN A 146 -2.59 -6.32 -9.79
C GLN A 146 -1.07 -6.42 -9.62
N ARG A 147 -0.40 -7.36 -10.29
CA ARG A 147 1.07 -7.45 -10.25
C ARG A 147 1.74 -6.19 -10.81
N ALA A 148 1.20 -5.59 -11.87
CA ALA A 148 1.68 -4.32 -12.41
C ALA A 148 1.50 -3.17 -11.42
N ALA A 149 0.35 -3.09 -10.72
CA ALA A 149 0.10 -2.09 -9.68
C ALA A 149 1.06 -2.23 -8.49
N ILE A 150 1.37 -3.48 -8.08
CA ILE A 150 2.34 -3.75 -7.02
C ILE A 150 3.76 -3.40 -7.50
N ALA A 151 4.16 -3.77 -8.71
CA ALA A 151 5.44 -3.38 -9.28
C ALA A 151 5.59 -1.85 -9.29
N ARG A 152 4.56 -1.11 -9.68
CA ARG A 152 4.54 0.36 -9.59
C ARG A 152 4.71 0.85 -8.16
N ALA A 153 4.11 0.19 -7.18
CA ALA A 153 4.23 0.60 -5.77
C ALA A 153 5.60 0.28 -5.17
N ILE A 154 6.34 -0.72 -5.66
CA ILE A 154 7.64 -1.16 -5.14
C ILE A 154 8.83 -0.43 -5.81
N ILE A 155 8.70 -0.02 -7.06
CA ILE A 155 9.85 0.32 -7.93
C ILE A 155 10.76 1.43 -7.41
N HIS A 156 10.23 2.34 -6.62
CA HIS A 156 10.97 3.47 -6.04
C HIS A 156 11.51 3.21 -4.64
N ASP A 157 11.50 1.93 -4.21
CA ASP A 157 11.97 1.47 -2.89
C ASP A 157 11.34 2.28 -1.73
N PRO A 158 10.00 2.28 -1.60
CA PRO A 158 9.31 3.04 -0.56
C PRO A 158 9.65 2.50 0.84
N VAL A 159 9.51 3.34 1.87
CA VAL A 159 9.66 2.90 3.26
C VAL A 159 8.49 2.03 3.73
N MET A 160 7.33 2.19 3.10
CA MET A 160 6.11 1.45 3.43
C MET A 160 5.22 1.28 2.19
N ILE A 161 4.61 0.10 2.08
CA ILE A 161 3.52 -0.18 1.14
C ILE A 161 2.21 -0.28 1.91
N LEU A 162 1.21 0.44 1.41
CA LEU A 162 -0.18 0.43 1.86
C LEU A 162 -1.01 -0.27 0.78
N ALA A 163 -1.61 -1.40 1.09
CA ALA A 163 -2.41 -2.17 0.14
C ALA A 163 -3.85 -2.35 0.65
N ASP A 164 -4.82 -1.98 -0.18
CA ASP A 164 -6.24 -2.08 0.14
C ASP A 164 -6.86 -3.22 -0.66
N GLU A 165 -7.22 -4.32 0.02
CA GLU A 165 -7.82 -5.55 -0.53
C GLU A 165 -7.08 -6.11 -1.77
N PRO A 166 -5.73 -6.29 -1.73
CA PRO A 166 -4.92 -6.53 -2.94
C PRO A 166 -5.12 -7.90 -3.60
N ILE A 167 -5.78 -8.85 -2.93
CA ILE A 167 -6.06 -10.19 -3.44
C ILE A 167 -7.56 -10.44 -3.66
N SER A 168 -8.39 -9.45 -3.40
CA SER A 168 -9.84 -9.58 -3.55
C SER A 168 -10.22 -9.82 -5.01
N GLY A 169 -11.05 -10.84 -5.26
CA GLY A 169 -11.51 -11.19 -6.61
C GLY A 169 -10.48 -11.90 -7.50
N LEU A 170 -9.31 -12.25 -6.97
CA LEU A 170 -8.33 -13.07 -7.66
C LEU A 170 -8.56 -14.56 -7.37
N ASP A 171 -8.21 -15.41 -8.34
CA ASP A 171 -8.09 -16.85 -8.12
C ASP A 171 -6.90 -17.15 -7.17
N GLU A 172 -6.88 -18.34 -6.58
CA GLU A 172 -5.89 -18.74 -5.57
C GLU A 172 -4.44 -18.64 -6.07
N TYR A 173 -4.20 -19.03 -7.31
CA TYR A 173 -2.87 -18.95 -7.93
C TYR A 173 -2.42 -17.50 -8.10
N SER A 174 -3.27 -16.64 -8.64
CA SER A 174 -2.99 -15.22 -8.80
C SER A 174 -2.80 -14.52 -7.44
N ALA A 175 -3.61 -14.89 -6.44
CA ALA A 175 -3.47 -14.37 -5.09
C ALA A 175 -2.14 -14.76 -4.45
N SER A 176 -1.68 -16.02 -4.63
CA SER A 176 -0.37 -16.45 -4.12
C SER A 176 0.78 -15.66 -4.74
N LEU A 177 0.78 -15.48 -6.06
CA LEU A 177 1.79 -14.67 -6.77
C LEU A 177 1.83 -13.22 -6.25
N VAL A 178 0.67 -12.63 -5.99
CA VAL A 178 0.55 -11.28 -5.42
C VAL A 178 1.15 -11.23 -4.01
N MET A 179 0.87 -12.22 -3.17
CA MET A 179 1.41 -12.28 -1.82
C MET A 179 2.93 -12.48 -1.80
N ASP A 180 3.47 -13.28 -2.73
CA ASP A 180 4.92 -13.47 -2.88
C ASP A 180 5.65 -12.15 -3.20
N LEU A 181 5.02 -11.24 -3.96
CA LEU A 181 5.59 -9.91 -4.22
C LEU A 181 5.68 -9.05 -2.96
N PHE A 182 4.67 -9.10 -2.09
CA PHE A 182 4.75 -8.40 -0.80
C PHE A 182 5.79 -9.00 0.14
N ILE A 183 5.92 -10.35 0.15
CA ILE A 183 6.97 -11.05 0.92
C ILE A 183 8.36 -10.66 0.42
N MET A 184 8.56 -10.69 -0.90
CA MET A 184 9.81 -10.25 -1.54
C MET A 184 10.14 -8.80 -1.16
N ALA A 185 9.18 -7.88 -1.28
CA ALA A 185 9.38 -6.48 -0.92
C ALA A 185 9.75 -6.30 0.56
N ASN A 186 9.14 -7.06 1.46
CA ASN A 186 9.46 -7.00 2.88
C ASN A 186 10.83 -7.60 3.20
N ARG A 187 11.13 -8.82 2.71
CA ARG A 187 12.35 -9.55 3.06
C ARG A 187 13.60 -9.04 2.36
N GLU A 188 13.51 -8.76 1.06
CA GLU A 188 14.68 -8.39 0.26
C GLU A 188 14.95 -6.89 0.26
N LYS A 189 13.89 -6.07 0.38
CA LYS A 189 14.01 -4.61 0.32
C LYS A 189 13.76 -3.91 1.67
N ASN A 190 13.48 -4.67 2.74
CA ASN A 190 13.18 -4.15 4.07
C ASN A 190 12.00 -3.16 4.10
N ILE A 191 11.06 -3.29 3.18
CA ILE A 191 9.88 -2.42 3.08
C ILE A 191 8.86 -2.87 4.14
N THR A 192 8.30 -1.91 4.87
CA THR A 192 7.17 -2.16 5.79
C THR A 192 5.89 -2.39 4.98
N ILE A 193 5.12 -3.41 5.32
CA ILE A 193 3.91 -3.77 4.59
C ILE A 193 2.69 -3.64 5.50
N LEU A 194 1.66 -2.93 5.04
CA LEU A 194 0.33 -2.93 5.65
C LEU A 194 -0.70 -3.32 4.59
N ILE A 195 -1.35 -4.45 4.80
CA ILE A 195 -2.40 -4.98 3.93
C ILE A 195 -3.74 -4.92 4.67
N ALA A 196 -4.69 -4.16 4.14
CA ALA A 196 -6.08 -4.23 4.56
C ALA A 196 -6.75 -5.40 3.82
N SER A 197 -7.36 -6.32 4.56
CA SER A 197 -8.09 -7.48 4.02
C SER A 197 -9.23 -7.89 4.94
N HIS A 198 -10.28 -8.47 4.37
CA HIS A 198 -11.38 -9.07 5.16
C HIS A 198 -11.05 -10.50 5.61
N SER A 199 -10.07 -11.16 5.00
CA SER A 199 -9.62 -12.50 5.33
C SER A 199 -8.09 -12.59 5.24
N LEU A 200 -7.51 -13.49 6.03
CA LEU A 200 -6.09 -13.82 5.91
C LEU A 200 -5.90 -14.88 4.83
N PRO A 201 -4.79 -14.86 4.09
CA PRO A 201 -4.43 -15.95 3.18
C PRO A 201 -4.30 -17.28 3.95
N GLN A 202 -4.77 -18.39 3.37
CA GLN A 202 -4.79 -19.71 4.04
C GLN A 202 -3.38 -20.28 4.25
N THR A 203 -2.45 -20.00 3.33
CA THR A 203 -1.05 -20.44 3.41
C THR A 203 -0.12 -19.23 3.33
N PHE A 204 0.55 -18.91 4.43
CA PHE A 204 1.37 -17.72 4.50
C PHE A 204 2.62 -17.96 5.36
N ASN A 205 3.79 -18.01 4.74
CA ASN A 205 5.04 -18.34 5.41
C ASN A 205 5.89 -17.10 5.74
N ILE A 206 5.30 -16.13 6.44
CA ILE A 206 6.00 -14.99 7.01
C ILE A 206 5.46 -14.68 8.40
N LYS A 207 6.33 -14.21 9.29
CA LYS A 207 5.89 -13.65 10.57
C LYS A 207 5.18 -12.34 10.32
N TYR A 208 3.94 -12.22 10.76
CA TYR A 208 3.12 -11.02 10.62
C TYR A 208 2.49 -10.61 11.95
N ARG A 209 2.04 -9.37 12.02
CA ARG A 209 1.18 -8.84 13.08
C ARG A 209 -0.21 -8.64 12.50
N GLN A 210 -1.22 -8.82 13.34
CA GLN A 210 -2.60 -8.60 12.95
C GLN A 210 -3.22 -7.50 13.82
N ILE A 211 -3.74 -6.46 13.16
CA ILE A 211 -4.54 -5.42 13.77
C ILE A 211 -5.98 -5.62 13.29
N HIS A 212 -6.91 -5.82 14.21
CA HIS A 212 -8.32 -6.01 13.89
C HIS A 212 -9.09 -4.72 14.09
N LEU A 213 -9.93 -4.38 13.12
CA LEU A 213 -10.81 -3.21 13.14
C LEU A 213 -12.26 -3.63 13.26
N GLU A 214 -12.87 -3.28 14.38
CA GLU A 214 -14.30 -3.50 14.65
C GLU A 214 -14.96 -2.22 15.15
N LYS A 215 -16.09 -1.83 14.56
CA LYS A 215 -16.90 -0.66 14.96
C LYS A 215 -16.12 0.66 15.08
N GLY A 216 -15.04 0.79 14.30
CA GLY A 216 -14.18 1.98 14.31
C GLY A 216 -13.07 1.97 15.37
N GLU A 217 -12.92 0.90 16.13
CA GLU A 217 -11.87 0.69 17.11
C GLU A 217 -10.88 -0.37 16.65
N LEU A 218 -9.61 -0.25 17.05
CA LEU A 218 -8.51 -1.12 16.63
C LEU A 218 -8.00 -1.95 17.81
N TYR A 219 -7.82 -3.25 17.56
CA TYR A 219 -7.29 -4.22 18.52
C TYR A 219 -6.13 -4.97 17.89
N GLU A 220 -5.02 -5.13 18.60
CA GLU A 220 -3.94 -6.01 18.16
C GLU A 220 -4.26 -7.44 18.58
N LEU A 221 -4.27 -8.36 17.62
CA LEU A 221 -4.45 -9.79 17.86
C LEU A 221 -3.05 -10.43 17.95
N SER A 222 -2.85 -11.16 19.04
CA SER A 222 -1.59 -11.87 19.35
C SER A 222 -1.50 -13.22 18.61
#